data_880160417ca7e9e9f3436d60a4464c43
#
_entry.id   880160417ca7e9e9f3436d60a4464c43
#
_cell.length_a   1.000
_cell.length_b   1.000
_cell.length_c   1.000
_cell.angle_alpha   90.00
_cell.angle_beta   90.00
_cell.angle_gamma   90.00
#
_symmetry.space_group_name_H-M   'P 1'
#
loop_
_entity.id
_entity.type
_entity.pdbx_description
1 polymer ?
#
loop_
_entity_poly.entity_id
_entity_poly.type
_entity_poly.pdbx_seq_one_letter_code
_entity_poly.pdbx_strand_id
1 'polypeptide(L)'
;MTDKQSVVIIGGGPAGLTAAWELIKDGGADKYDVTVLEGTREFGGISRTVKHNGNRMDIGGHRFFSKDERIMDWWKTVLPLQGAPSYDDKKLGRDHDMEPGGPDPETEDKVMLKRHRVSRIFWNPHFFDYPISLSPNTLKAMGFK
;
A
#
# COMPACT_ATOMS: atom_id res chain seq x y z
N MET A 1 -38.60 9.37 -7.55
CA MET A 1 -37.51 8.54 -6.99
C MET A 1 -36.88 7.84 -8.18
N THR A 2 -35.66 8.16 -8.53
CA THR A 2 -34.96 7.46 -9.59
C THR A 2 -34.56 6.07 -9.04
N ASP A 3 -35.05 5.00 -9.68
CA ASP A 3 -34.64 3.65 -9.33
C ASP A 3 -33.13 3.52 -9.55
N LYS A 4 -32.41 3.28 -8.44
CA LYS A 4 -30.97 3.00 -8.51
C LYS A 4 -30.71 1.63 -9.11
N GLN A 5 -29.71 1.53 -9.95
CA GLN A 5 -29.29 0.25 -10.49
C GLN A 5 -28.56 -0.55 -9.40
N SER A 6 -29.04 -1.75 -9.10
CA SER A 6 -28.41 -2.66 -8.14
C SER A 6 -27.16 -3.30 -8.76
N VAL A 7 -26.05 -3.25 -8.04
CA VAL A 7 -24.76 -3.86 -8.42
C VAL A 7 -24.25 -4.72 -7.28
N VAL A 8 -23.96 -5.98 -7.54
CA VAL A 8 -23.39 -6.91 -6.56
C VAL A 8 -21.95 -7.24 -6.96
N ILE A 9 -21.01 -7.01 -6.05
CA ILE A 9 -19.59 -7.31 -6.21
C ILE A 9 -19.24 -8.47 -5.30
N ILE A 10 -18.67 -9.54 -5.85
CA ILE A 10 -18.24 -10.71 -5.10
C ILE A 10 -16.75 -10.60 -4.80
N GLY A 11 -16.40 -10.51 -3.52
CA GLY A 11 -15.05 -10.40 -2.99
C GLY A 11 -14.71 -8.98 -2.52
N GLY A 12 -14.40 -8.85 -1.23
CA GLY A 12 -14.01 -7.62 -0.54
C GLY A 12 -12.50 -7.39 -0.50
N GLY A 13 -11.76 -7.91 -1.48
CA GLY A 13 -10.34 -7.61 -1.67
C GLY A 13 -10.10 -6.27 -2.39
N PRO A 14 -8.83 -5.92 -2.70
CA PRO A 14 -8.49 -4.65 -3.36
C PRO A 14 -9.29 -4.39 -4.63
N ALA A 15 -9.44 -5.39 -5.48
CA ALA A 15 -10.17 -5.27 -6.75
C ALA A 15 -11.66 -4.95 -6.53
N GLY A 16 -12.33 -5.69 -5.65
CA GLY A 16 -13.75 -5.48 -5.38
C GLY A 16 -14.04 -4.15 -4.69
N LEU A 17 -13.19 -3.77 -3.72
CA LEU A 17 -13.32 -2.48 -3.04
C LEU A 17 -13.03 -1.31 -3.97
N THR A 18 -12.06 -1.42 -4.87
CA THR A 18 -11.80 -0.41 -5.91
C THR A 18 -12.99 -0.28 -6.85
N ALA A 19 -13.56 -1.40 -7.32
CA ALA A 19 -14.73 -1.36 -8.19
C ALA A 19 -15.93 -0.71 -7.49
N ALA A 20 -16.18 -1.02 -6.21
CA ALA A 20 -17.23 -0.37 -5.43
C ALA A 20 -17.00 1.13 -5.30
N TRP A 21 -15.77 1.54 -4.98
CA TRP A 21 -15.39 2.96 -4.88
C TRP A 21 -15.63 3.71 -6.20
N GLU A 22 -15.15 3.14 -7.32
CA GLU A 22 -15.32 3.76 -8.63
C GLU A 22 -16.79 3.92 -9.05
N LEU A 23 -17.66 3.00 -8.61
CA LEU A 23 -19.09 3.08 -8.89
C LEU A 23 -19.80 4.17 -8.06
N ILE A 24 -19.38 4.41 -6.81
CA ILE A 24 -20.08 5.33 -5.90
C ILE A 24 -19.51 6.73 -5.85
N LYS A 25 -18.25 6.92 -6.27
CA LYS A 25 -17.63 8.25 -6.28
C LYS A 25 -18.32 9.20 -7.26
N ASP A 26 -18.10 10.48 -7.14
CA ASP A 26 -18.52 11.52 -8.07
C ASP A 26 -20.04 11.50 -8.38
N GLY A 27 -20.87 11.24 -7.37
CA GLY A 27 -22.32 11.16 -7.51
C GLY A 27 -22.83 9.81 -8.03
N GLY A 28 -21.97 8.82 -8.16
CA GLY A 28 -22.37 7.46 -8.55
C GLY A 28 -23.30 6.79 -7.53
N ALA A 29 -23.20 7.16 -6.26
CA ALA A 29 -24.09 6.70 -5.20
C ALA A 29 -25.57 7.08 -5.42
N ASP A 30 -25.86 8.07 -6.25
CA ASP A 30 -27.23 8.43 -6.64
C ASP A 30 -27.79 7.54 -7.75
N LYS A 31 -26.90 6.87 -8.50
CA LYS A 31 -27.23 6.01 -9.65
C LYS A 31 -27.19 4.52 -9.30
N TYR A 32 -26.29 4.13 -8.42
CA TYR A 32 -26.00 2.74 -8.10
C TYR A 32 -26.27 2.44 -6.62
N ASP A 33 -26.85 1.26 -6.38
CA ASP A 33 -26.93 0.61 -5.08
C ASP A 33 -25.93 -0.54 -5.06
N VAL A 34 -24.75 -0.31 -4.47
CA VAL A 34 -23.62 -1.23 -4.54
C VAL A 34 -23.51 -2.07 -3.29
N THR A 35 -23.59 -3.38 -3.45
CA THR A 35 -23.39 -4.37 -2.39
C THR A 35 -22.12 -5.15 -2.64
N VAL A 36 -21.20 -5.19 -1.67
CA VAL A 36 -20.01 -6.03 -1.70
C VAL A 36 -20.18 -7.24 -0.80
N LEU A 37 -20.07 -8.43 -1.36
CA LEU A 37 -20.14 -9.71 -0.62
C LEU A 37 -18.72 -10.21 -0.35
N GLU A 38 -18.42 -10.42 0.93
CA GLU A 38 -17.13 -11.00 1.38
C GLU A 38 -17.39 -12.33 2.08
N GLY A 39 -16.62 -13.36 1.72
CA GLY A 39 -16.77 -14.72 2.28
C GLY A 39 -16.13 -14.89 3.66
N THR A 40 -15.29 -13.94 4.08
CA THR A 40 -14.62 -13.95 5.39
C THR A 40 -15.20 -12.87 6.30
N ARG A 41 -14.71 -12.80 7.55
CA ARG A 41 -15.14 -11.76 8.50
C ARG A 41 -14.45 -10.42 8.30
N GLU A 42 -13.45 -10.36 7.43
CA GLU A 42 -12.59 -9.18 7.25
C GLU A 42 -12.43 -8.85 5.77
N PHE A 43 -12.53 -7.57 5.44
CA PHE A 43 -12.21 -7.05 4.13
C PHE A 43 -10.70 -6.94 3.91
N GLY A 44 -10.29 -6.78 2.66
CA GLY A 44 -8.90 -6.53 2.27
C GLY A 44 -8.24 -7.66 1.49
N GLY A 45 -8.79 -8.87 1.51
CA GLY A 45 -8.23 -10.01 0.76
C GLY A 45 -6.75 -10.24 1.07
N ILE A 46 -5.89 -10.26 0.05
CA ILE A 46 -4.43 -10.41 0.23
C ILE A 46 -3.75 -9.20 0.86
N SER A 47 -4.42 -8.05 0.90
CA SER A 47 -3.90 -6.81 1.50
C SER A 47 -4.45 -6.55 2.90
N ARG A 48 -5.16 -7.52 3.48
CA ARG A 48 -5.71 -7.34 4.83
C ARG A 48 -4.62 -7.36 5.88
N THR A 49 -4.87 -6.60 6.93
CA THR A 49 -4.03 -6.56 8.14
C THR A 49 -4.66 -7.43 9.22
N VAL A 50 -3.95 -8.43 9.70
CA VAL A 50 -4.37 -9.25 10.84
C VAL A 50 -3.85 -8.65 12.13
N LYS A 51 -4.65 -8.82 13.21
CA LYS A 51 -4.28 -8.40 14.55
C LYS A 51 -4.02 -9.62 15.42
N HIS A 52 -2.87 -9.67 16.08
CA HIS A 52 -2.52 -10.73 17.01
C HIS A 52 -1.74 -10.15 18.19
N ASN A 53 -2.22 -10.41 19.42
CA ASN A 53 -1.59 -9.95 20.66
C ASN A 53 -1.23 -8.45 20.66
N GLY A 54 -2.13 -7.60 20.19
CA GLY A 54 -1.93 -6.15 20.10
C GLY A 54 -1.07 -5.68 18.91
N ASN A 55 -0.43 -6.60 18.19
CA ASN A 55 0.35 -6.29 17.01
C ASN A 55 -0.51 -6.35 15.74
N ARG A 56 -0.16 -5.52 14.76
CA ARG A 56 -0.76 -5.52 13.42
C ARG A 56 0.25 -6.02 12.41
N MET A 57 -0.19 -6.90 11.52
CA MET A 57 0.66 -7.53 10.53
C MET A 57 -0.13 -7.73 9.24
N ASP A 58 0.40 -7.21 8.14
CA ASP A 58 -0.18 -7.43 6.82
C ASP A 58 0.20 -8.81 6.32
N ILE A 59 -0.76 -9.55 5.76
CA ILE A 59 -0.52 -10.90 5.22
C ILE A 59 0.05 -10.88 3.82
N GLY A 60 -0.08 -9.76 3.11
CA GLY A 60 0.51 -9.52 1.80
C GLY A 60 1.66 -8.52 1.85
N GLY A 61 2.11 -8.11 0.68
CA GLY A 61 3.06 -7.00 0.58
C GLY A 61 2.37 -5.70 0.98
N HIS A 62 2.77 -5.09 2.10
CA HIS A 62 2.21 -3.81 2.55
C HIS A 62 2.92 -2.60 1.92
N ARG A 63 3.50 -2.79 0.75
CA ARG A 63 4.13 -1.72 0.00
C ARG A 63 3.35 -1.47 -1.28
N PHE A 64 2.91 -0.23 -1.44
CA PHE A 64 2.38 0.23 -2.69
C PHE A 64 3.49 0.87 -3.54
N PHE A 65 3.54 0.50 -4.81
CA PHE A 65 4.40 1.10 -5.81
C PHE A 65 3.79 0.90 -7.19
N SER A 66 3.69 1.97 -7.96
CA SER A 66 3.33 1.94 -9.36
C SER A 66 4.22 2.87 -10.17
N LYS A 67 4.47 2.52 -11.44
CA LYS A 67 5.08 3.41 -12.44
C LYS A 67 4.02 4.22 -13.20
N ASP A 68 2.75 3.88 -13.04
CA ASP A 68 1.63 4.58 -13.65
C ASP A 68 1.16 5.70 -12.73
N GLU A 69 1.33 6.94 -13.17
CA GLU A 69 0.97 8.14 -12.42
C GLU A 69 -0.53 8.20 -12.10
N ARG A 70 -1.40 7.71 -13.00
CA ARG A 70 -2.85 7.65 -12.75
C ARG A 70 -3.19 6.80 -11.54
N ILE A 71 -2.47 5.69 -11.37
CA ILE A 71 -2.65 4.81 -10.21
C ILE A 71 -2.09 5.48 -8.95
N MET A 72 -0.97 6.19 -9.04
CA MET A 72 -0.43 6.95 -7.92
C MET A 72 -1.39 8.06 -7.49
N ASP A 73 -1.94 8.82 -8.43
CA ASP A 73 -2.89 9.88 -8.14
C ASP A 73 -4.20 9.35 -7.57
N TRP A 74 -4.68 8.22 -8.09
CA TRP A 74 -5.85 7.53 -7.52
C TRP A 74 -5.63 7.18 -6.04
N TRP A 75 -4.48 6.63 -5.69
CA TRP A 75 -4.16 6.31 -4.30
C TRP A 75 -4.12 7.54 -3.39
N LYS A 76 -3.63 8.66 -3.89
CA LYS A 76 -3.63 9.93 -3.14
C LYS A 76 -5.05 10.43 -2.81
N THR A 77 -6.05 10.05 -3.62
CA THR A 77 -7.45 10.39 -3.31
C THR A 77 -8.01 9.58 -2.14
N VAL A 78 -7.48 8.36 -1.93
CA VAL A 78 -7.90 7.47 -0.83
C VAL A 78 -7.07 7.71 0.42
N LEU A 79 -5.77 7.89 0.26
CA LEU A 79 -4.82 8.07 1.37
C LEU A 79 -3.72 9.06 0.95
N PRO A 80 -3.70 10.28 1.53
CA PRO A 80 -2.72 11.29 1.16
C PRO A 80 -1.31 10.89 1.57
N LEU A 81 -0.30 11.39 0.86
CA LEU A 81 1.12 11.23 1.22
C LEU A 81 1.48 12.13 2.39
N GLN A 82 2.46 11.70 3.21
CA GLN A 82 2.97 12.49 4.32
C GLN A 82 3.54 13.83 3.87
N GLY A 83 3.17 14.88 4.59
CA GLY A 83 3.68 16.26 4.40
C GLY A 83 4.73 16.67 5.41
N ALA A 84 4.99 15.82 6.42
CA ALA A 84 6.00 16.03 7.45
C ALA A 84 6.76 14.72 7.74
N PRO A 85 8.02 14.81 8.23
CA PRO A 85 8.78 13.63 8.59
C PRO A 85 8.18 12.93 9.81
N SER A 86 8.02 11.60 9.71
CA SER A 86 7.58 10.76 10.83
C SER A 86 8.63 10.70 11.93
N TYR A 87 8.24 10.20 13.10
CA TYR A 87 9.16 9.96 14.24
C TYR A 87 10.38 9.13 13.81
N ASP A 88 10.17 8.06 13.06
CA ASP A 88 11.25 7.22 12.56
C ASP A 88 12.17 7.94 11.57
N ASP A 89 11.62 8.81 10.73
CA ASP A 89 12.43 9.60 9.79
C ASP A 89 13.36 10.54 10.56
N LYS A 90 12.83 11.24 11.57
CA LYS A 90 13.61 12.12 12.47
C LYS A 90 14.66 11.33 13.24
N LYS A 91 14.29 10.20 13.83
CA LYS A 91 15.17 9.37 14.66
C LYS A 91 16.31 8.72 13.86
N LEU A 92 16.05 8.33 12.63
CA LEU A 92 17.00 7.61 11.76
C LEU A 92 17.69 8.52 10.74
N GLY A 93 17.44 9.84 10.80
CA GLY A 93 18.02 10.81 9.89
C GLY A 93 17.66 10.55 8.42
N ARG A 94 16.43 10.08 8.16
CA ARG A 94 15.96 9.82 6.81
C ARG A 94 15.40 11.09 6.21
N ASP A 95 15.85 11.40 5.01
CA ASP A 95 15.33 12.49 4.20
C ASP A 95 14.47 11.95 3.07
N HIS A 96 13.29 12.55 2.89
CA HIS A 96 12.34 12.24 1.83
C HIS A 96 11.72 13.53 1.31
N ASP A 97 11.38 13.55 0.03
CA ASP A 97 10.52 14.60 -0.49
C ASP A 97 9.14 14.50 0.17
N MET A 98 8.76 15.53 0.90
CA MET A 98 7.44 15.63 1.53
C MET A 98 6.41 16.16 0.54
N GLU A 99 5.15 15.70 0.69
CA GLU A 99 4.05 16.19 -0.14
C GLU A 99 3.62 17.58 0.37
N PRO A 100 3.68 18.63 -0.46
CA PRO A 100 3.23 19.97 -0.04
C PRO A 100 1.75 19.95 0.39
N GLY A 101 1.48 20.39 1.62
CA GLY A 101 0.12 20.36 2.19
C GLY A 101 -0.37 18.98 2.64
N GLY A 102 0.49 17.95 2.59
CA GLY A 102 0.18 16.64 3.12
C GLY A 102 0.09 16.63 4.66
N PRO A 103 -0.60 15.63 5.26
CA PRO A 103 -0.76 15.53 6.70
C PRO A 103 0.55 15.18 7.42
N ASP A 104 0.63 15.59 8.70
CA ASP A 104 1.70 15.14 9.59
C ASP A 104 1.36 13.74 10.13
N PRO A 105 2.19 12.71 9.87
CA PRO A 105 1.95 11.35 10.30
C PRO A 105 1.98 11.14 11.82
N GLU A 106 2.46 12.12 12.59
CA GLU A 106 2.44 12.04 14.04
C GLU A 106 1.10 12.51 14.64
N THR A 107 0.26 13.17 13.86
CA THR A 107 -1.04 13.70 14.29
C THR A 107 -2.21 13.14 13.51
N GLU A 108 -1.96 12.55 12.33
CA GLU A 108 -3.00 12.02 11.44
C GLU A 108 -2.70 10.55 11.06
N ASP A 109 -3.62 9.66 11.40
CA ASP A 109 -3.48 8.22 11.12
C ASP A 109 -3.72 7.88 9.63
N LYS A 110 -4.53 8.69 8.94
CA LYS A 110 -4.87 8.44 7.53
C LYS A 110 -3.85 9.07 6.61
N VAL A 111 -2.66 8.51 6.61
CA VAL A 111 -1.54 9.01 5.83
C VAL A 111 -0.72 7.85 5.25
N MET A 112 -0.28 8.00 4.01
CA MET A 112 0.63 7.08 3.37
C MET A 112 2.07 7.54 3.57
N LEU A 113 2.88 6.69 4.23
CA LEU A 113 4.26 7.00 4.56
C LEU A 113 5.20 6.64 3.40
N LYS A 114 6.12 7.52 3.06
CA LYS A 114 7.26 7.20 2.22
C LYS A 114 8.31 6.45 3.04
N ARG A 115 8.74 5.28 2.57
CA ARG A 115 9.72 4.45 3.28
C ARG A 115 10.83 4.00 2.35
N HIS A 116 12.07 4.18 2.77
CA HIS A 116 13.21 3.51 2.14
C HIS A 116 13.15 2.02 2.44
N ARG A 117 13.14 1.23 1.39
CA ARG A 117 13.19 -0.21 1.50
C ARG A 117 14.59 -0.72 1.17
N VAL A 118 15.18 -1.44 2.10
CA VAL A 118 16.32 -2.31 1.83
C VAL A 118 15.78 -3.72 1.62
N SER A 119 15.80 -4.19 0.37
CA SER A 119 15.46 -5.57 0.04
C SER A 119 16.73 -6.35 -0.19
N ARG A 120 16.80 -7.55 0.35
CA ARG A 120 17.95 -8.45 0.20
C ARG A 120 17.47 -9.86 -0.10
N ILE A 121 18.24 -10.58 -0.90
CA ILE A 121 18.07 -12.01 -1.12
C ILE A 121 19.07 -12.73 -0.23
N PHE A 122 18.60 -13.70 0.57
CA PHE A 122 19.47 -14.58 1.33
C PHE A 122 19.67 -15.90 0.59
N TRP A 123 20.89 -16.22 0.22
CA TRP A 123 21.23 -17.46 -0.45
C TRP A 123 22.67 -17.89 -0.12
N ASN A 124 22.90 -19.17 0.11
CA ASN A 124 24.20 -19.81 0.40
C ASN A 124 25.04 -19.05 1.44
N PRO A 125 24.58 -18.94 2.62
CA PRO A 125 24.55 -18.01 3.75
C PRO A 125 25.05 -16.57 3.48
N HIS A 126 24.80 -16.04 2.30
CA HIS A 126 25.14 -14.66 1.96
C HIS A 126 23.91 -13.82 1.64
N PHE A 127 23.98 -12.52 1.92
CA PHE A 127 22.98 -11.55 1.53
C PHE A 127 23.41 -10.86 0.21
N PHE A 128 22.48 -10.83 -0.73
CA PHE A 128 22.59 -10.12 -1.99
C PHE A 128 21.64 -8.94 -2.00
N ASP A 129 22.07 -7.84 -2.59
CA ASP A 129 21.20 -6.69 -2.78
C ASP A 129 20.12 -7.00 -3.83
N TYR A 130 18.94 -6.41 -3.66
CA TYR A 130 17.87 -6.53 -4.64
C TYR A 130 17.53 -5.14 -5.20
N PRO A 131 17.43 -4.98 -6.53
CA PRO A 131 17.68 -5.98 -7.58
C PRO A 131 19.14 -6.43 -7.64
N ILE A 132 19.36 -7.70 -8.06
CA ILE A 132 20.70 -8.26 -8.19
C ILE A 132 21.44 -7.47 -9.26
N SER A 133 22.64 -6.99 -8.94
CA SER A 133 23.56 -6.33 -9.86
C SER A 133 24.89 -7.07 -9.90
N LEU A 134 25.58 -7.02 -11.03
CA LEU A 134 26.94 -7.50 -11.15
C LEU A 134 27.88 -6.53 -10.42
N SER A 135 28.13 -6.79 -9.15
CA SER A 135 29.06 -6.05 -8.31
C SER A 135 30.16 -6.97 -7.80
N PRO A 136 31.35 -6.44 -7.41
CA PRO A 136 32.38 -7.25 -6.78
C PRO A 136 31.90 -8.04 -5.57
N ASN A 137 30.99 -7.45 -4.78
CA ASN A 137 30.39 -8.12 -3.61
C ASN A 137 29.50 -9.29 -4.03
N THR A 138 28.69 -9.13 -5.08
CA THR A 138 27.87 -10.20 -5.62
C THR A 138 28.72 -11.36 -6.12
N LEU A 139 29.76 -11.07 -6.91
CA LEU A 139 30.66 -12.08 -7.43
C LEU A 139 31.39 -12.84 -6.31
N LYS A 140 31.90 -12.12 -5.31
CA LYS A 140 32.54 -12.72 -4.14
C LYS A 140 31.57 -13.61 -3.34
N ALA A 141 30.34 -13.17 -3.15
CA ALA A 141 29.30 -13.94 -2.44
C ALA A 141 28.87 -15.18 -3.23
N MET A 142 28.96 -15.18 -4.55
CA MET A 142 28.74 -16.33 -5.43
C MET A 142 29.92 -17.31 -5.47
N GLY A 143 31.04 -16.98 -4.83
CA GLY A 143 32.24 -17.84 -4.78
C GLY A 143 33.22 -17.65 -5.91
N PHE A 144 33.04 -16.64 -6.74
CA PHE A 144 34.08 -16.27 -7.72
C PHE A 144 35.24 -15.59 -7.00
N LYS A 145 36.44 -16.13 -7.21
CA LYS A 145 37.67 -15.58 -6.68
C LYS A 145 38.39 -14.77 -7.75
#